data_82ad08abccdfc23c744750bc4cd0f234
#
_entry.id   82ad08abccdfc23c744750bc4cd0f234
#
_cell.length_a   1.000
_cell.length_b   1.000
_cell.length_c   1.000
_cell.angle_alpha   90.00
_cell.angle_beta   90.00
_cell.angle_gamma   90.00
#
_symmetry.space_group_name_H-M   'P 1'
#
loop_
_entity.id
_entity.type
_entity.pdbx_description
1 polymer ?
#
loop_
_entity_poly.entity_id
_entity_poly.type
_entity_poly.pdbx_seq_one_letter_code
_entity_poly.pdbx_strand_id
1 'polypeptide(L)'
;LLEANLIKKHKPKFNILLKDDKSFPYILISKNEKWPQLTKHRGKKTRDGHYFGPFASAGSANWTIKILQKIFLLRICDDSIFKNRQRPCILYQIKRCSAPCVGYVDPKSYNKLVHSSIEFISGKTRNIQKDLSKQMDIASKELDYEKAAILRDRIKALTQIQSSQNVNATNLSEADVIAAYKESGKSCIQVFFFRSKQNWGNQSFRSEERRVGKECRSRW
;
A
#
# COMPACT_ATOMS: atom_id res chain seq x y z
N LEU A 1 9.83 0.29 12.09
CA LEU A 1 9.84 -1.17 12.34
C LEU A 1 10.92 -1.56 13.36
N LEU A 2 12.17 -1.09 13.21
CA LEU A 2 13.26 -1.40 14.14
C LEU A 2 12.95 -0.95 15.57
N GLU A 3 12.53 0.31 15.76
CA GLU A 3 12.10 0.86 17.04
C GLU A 3 11.03 -0.02 17.70
N ALA A 4 9.97 -0.35 16.96
CA ALA A 4 8.88 -1.18 17.49
C ALA A 4 9.36 -2.61 17.87
N ASN A 5 10.30 -3.18 17.12
CA ASN A 5 10.91 -4.47 17.46
C ASN A 5 11.77 -4.39 18.71
N LEU A 6 12.58 -3.35 18.84
CA LEU A 6 13.43 -3.14 20.04
C LEU A 6 12.58 -2.90 21.27
N ILE A 7 11.51 -2.11 21.19
CA ILE A 7 10.57 -1.88 22.30
C ILE A 7 9.91 -3.18 22.73
N LYS A 8 9.47 -4.02 21.78
CA LYS A 8 8.89 -5.35 22.09
C LYS A 8 9.89 -6.30 22.73
N LYS A 9 11.14 -6.28 22.26
CA LYS A 9 12.22 -7.15 22.77
C LYS A 9 12.66 -6.73 24.16
N HIS A 10 12.91 -5.43 24.38
CA HIS A 10 13.50 -4.90 25.60
C HIS A 10 12.49 -4.39 26.63
N LYS A 11 11.23 -4.19 26.24
CA LYS A 11 10.11 -3.72 27.08
C LYS A 11 10.49 -2.57 28.02
N PRO A 12 11.06 -1.45 27.49
CA PRO A 12 11.60 -0.37 28.31
C PRO A 12 10.53 0.17 29.28
N LYS A 13 10.91 0.44 30.52
CA LYS A 13 10.00 0.73 31.66
C LYS A 13 9.09 1.94 31.38
N PHE A 14 9.64 2.99 30.78
CA PHE A 14 8.92 4.26 30.56
C PHE A 14 8.21 4.38 29.22
N ASN A 15 8.32 3.40 28.32
CA ASN A 15 7.62 3.40 27.04
C ASN A 15 6.21 2.84 27.23
N ILE A 16 5.19 3.68 27.06
CA ILE A 16 3.77 3.28 27.17
C ILE A 16 3.27 2.73 25.82
N LEU A 17 3.72 3.34 24.72
CA LEU A 17 3.32 2.94 23.36
C LEU A 17 4.18 1.78 22.86
N LEU A 18 3.63 0.97 21.94
CA LEU A 18 4.29 -0.13 21.24
C LEU A 18 4.72 -1.34 22.11
N LYS A 19 4.35 -1.38 23.38
CA LYS A 19 4.57 -2.56 24.26
C LYS A 19 3.68 -3.75 23.91
N ASP A 20 2.63 -3.52 23.11
CA ASP A 20 1.71 -4.56 22.64
C ASP A 20 2.47 -5.69 21.94
N ASP A 21 2.26 -6.93 22.38
CA ASP A 21 2.80 -8.14 21.72
C ASP A 21 2.11 -8.45 20.37
N LYS A 22 1.23 -7.55 19.90
CA LYS A 22 0.56 -7.69 18.61
C LYS A 22 1.56 -7.67 17.47
N SER A 23 1.53 -8.71 16.66
CA SER A 23 2.32 -8.81 15.43
C SER A 23 1.95 -7.69 14.45
N PHE A 24 2.90 -7.31 13.59
CA PHE A 24 2.62 -6.36 12.52
C PHE A 24 1.50 -6.87 11.60
N PRO A 25 0.62 -5.99 11.12
CA PRO A 25 -0.43 -6.37 10.19
C PRO A 25 0.15 -6.67 8.80
N TYR A 26 -0.46 -7.66 8.15
CA TYR A 26 -0.26 -8.04 6.76
C TYR A 26 -1.56 -7.84 5.99
N ILE A 27 -1.46 -7.65 4.69
CA ILE A 27 -2.57 -7.81 3.77
C ILE A 27 -2.50 -9.23 3.21
N LEU A 28 -3.59 -9.96 3.32
CA LEU A 28 -3.74 -11.31 2.82
C LEU A 28 -4.73 -11.32 1.66
N ILE A 29 -4.31 -11.91 0.55
CA ILE A 29 -5.18 -12.31 -0.56
C ILE A 29 -5.24 -13.83 -0.51
N SER A 30 -6.42 -14.40 -0.23
CA SER A 30 -6.59 -15.86 -0.11
C SER A 30 -6.29 -16.55 -1.44
N LYS A 31 -5.73 -17.75 -1.35
CA LYS A 31 -5.41 -18.65 -2.48
C LYS A 31 -6.34 -19.86 -2.42
N ASN A 32 -6.45 -20.57 -3.54
CA ASN A 32 -7.24 -21.81 -3.62
C ASN A 32 -8.76 -21.65 -3.41
N GLU A 33 -9.29 -20.43 -3.46
CA GLU A 33 -10.71 -20.16 -3.43
C GLU A 33 -11.21 -19.76 -4.82
N LYS A 34 -12.44 -20.13 -5.16
CA LYS A 34 -13.10 -19.68 -6.40
C LYS A 34 -13.16 -18.14 -6.48
N TRP A 35 -13.30 -17.51 -5.32
CA TRP A 35 -13.43 -16.07 -5.14
C TRP A 35 -12.45 -15.57 -4.06
N PRO A 36 -11.17 -15.33 -4.37
CA PRO A 36 -10.19 -14.85 -3.41
C PRO A 36 -10.64 -13.60 -2.65
N GLN A 37 -10.39 -13.60 -1.33
CA GLN A 37 -10.75 -12.51 -0.44
C GLN A 37 -9.54 -11.64 -0.11
N LEU A 38 -9.76 -10.33 -0.05
CA LEU A 38 -8.76 -9.36 0.43
C LEU A 38 -9.03 -9.04 1.90
N THR A 39 -8.11 -9.42 2.80
CA THR A 39 -8.27 -9.23 4.24
C THR A 39 -7.01 -8.70 4.91
N LYS A 40 -7.19 -8.13 6.10
CA LYS A 40 -6.08 -7.82 7.01
C LYS A 40 -5.80 -9.03 7.89
N HIS A 41 -4.55 -9.46 7.96
CA HIS A 41 -4.11 -10.57 8.77
C HIS A 41 -3.08 -10.11 9.83
N ARG A 42 -3.14 -10.73 11.00
CA ARG A 42 -2.14 -10.59 12.06
C ARG A 42 -1.84 -11.95 12.67
N GLY A 43 -0.62 -12.13 13.17
CA GLY A 43 -0.18 -13.37 13.82
C GLY A 43 0.49 -14.35 12.86
N LYS A 44 0.41 -15.63 13.19
CA LYS A 44 1.01 -16.70 12.38
C LYS A 44 0.32 -16.80 11.03
N LYS A 45 1.08 -16.99 9.97
CA LYS A 45 0.59 -17.16 8.59
C LYS A 45 0.00 -18.56 8.42
N THR A 46 -1.20 -18.79 8.92
CA THR A 46 -1.87 -20.12 8.91
C THR A 46 -2.78 -20.32 7.71
N ARG A 47 -3.25 -19.24 7.07
CA ARG A 47 -4.13 -19.32 5.90
C ARG A 47 -3.31 -19.37 4.62
N ASP A 48 -3.74 -20.21 3.68
CA ASP A 48 -3.17 -20.23 2.33
C ASP A 48 -3.46 -18.93 1.60
N GLY A 49 -2.41 -18.26 1.10
CA GLY A 49 -2.57 -17.01 0.38
C GLY A 49 -1.28 -16.21 0.22
N HIS A 50 -1.44 -15.11 -0.46
CA HIS A 50 -0.35 -14.15 -0.66
C HIS A 50 -0.36 -13.11 0.46
N TYR A 51 0.73 -13.07 1.25
CA TYR A 51 0.92 -12.15 2.35
C TYR A 51 1.82 -10.99 1.94
N PHE A 52 1.31 -9.79 2.05
CA PHE A 52 2.04 -8.56 1.74
C PHE A 52 2.26 -7.72 3.00
N GLY A 53 3.44 -7.22 3.19
CA GLY A 53 3.86 -6.47 4.38
C GLY A 53 5.16 -7.03 4.96
N PRO A 54 5.54 -6.70 6.18
CA PRO A 54 4.71 -6.12 7.26
C PRO A 54 4.43 -4.62 7.09
N PHE A 55 3.25 -4.19 7.51
CA PHE A 55 2.89 -2.77 7.57
C PHE A 55 3.22 -2.20 8.94
N ALA A 56 3.72 -0.96 8.98
CA ALA A 56 4.11 -0.30 10.23
C ALA A 56 2.92 -0.08 11.18
N SER A 57 1.72 0.16 10.64
CA SER A 57 0.51 0.38 11.43
C SER A 57 -0.71 -0.32 10.83
N ALA A 58 -1.71 -0.56 11.68
CA ALA A 58 -3.01 -1.06 11.23
C ALA A 58 -3.75 -0.06 10.33
N GLY A 59 -3.52 1.23 10.55
CA GLY A 59 -4.07 2.31 9.74
C GLY A 59 -3.58 2.26 8.30
N SER A 60 -2.26 2.11 8.11
CA SER A 60 -1.65 1.99 6.77
C SER A 60 -2.12 0.74 6.02
N ALA A 61 -2.23 -0.40 6.71
CA ALA A 61 -2.78 -1.61 6.10
C ALA A 61 -4.26 -1.44 5.67
N ASN A 62 -5.09 -0.86 6.54
CA ASN A 62 -6.50 -0.59 6.22
C ASN A 62 -6.64 0.42 5.06
N TRP A 63 -5.81 1.46 5.03
CA TRP A 63 -5.80 2.43 3.95
C TRP A 63 -5.45 1.77 2.61
N THR A 64 -4.39 0.94 2.59
CA THR A 64 -4.00 0.18 1.40
C THR A 64 -5.12 -0.75 0.92
N ILE A 65 -5.79 -1.47 1.84
CA ILE A 65 -6.95 -2.33 1.51
C ILE A 65 -8.07 -1.50 0.85
N LYS A 66 -8.42 -0.34 1.41
CA LYS A 66 -9.45 0.54 0.85
C LYS A 66 -9.12 0.99 -0.58
N ILE A 67 -7.84 1.28 -0.85
CA ILE A 67 -7.42 1.68 -2.19
C ILE A 67 -7.42 0.49 -3.15
N LEU A 68 -6.90 -0.66 -2.73
CA LEU A 68 -6.95 -1.89 -3.54
C LEU A 68 -8.38 -2.27 -3.93
N GLN A 69 -9.34 -2.10 -3.02
CA GLN A 69 -10.76 -2.28 -3.33
C GLN A 69 -11.25 -1.30 -4.39
N LYS A 70 -10.88 -0.01 -4.27
CA LYS A 70 -11.28 1.01 -5.23
C LYS A 70 -10.73 0.72 -6.64
N ILE A 71 -9.52 0.14 -6.73
CA ILE A 71 -8.84 -0.10 -8.00
C ILE A 71 -9.27 -1.44 -8.60
N PHE A 72 -9.21 -2.53 -7.82
CA PHE A 72 -9.37 -3.90 -8.32
C PHE A 72 -10.74 -4.51 -8.01
N LEU A 73 -11.61 -3.80 -7.29
CA LEU A 73 -12.98 -4.24 -6.99
C LEU A 73 -13.07 -5.61 -6.29
N LEU A 74 -12.08 -5.95 -5.47
CA LEU A 74 -12.01 -7.24 -4.79
C LEU A 74 -12.97 -7.30 -3.60
N ARG A 75 -13.48 -8.50 -3.30
CA ARG A 75 -14.32 -8.72 -2.12
C ARG A 75 -13.50 -8.67 -0.83
N ILE A 76 -14.11 -8.14 0.22
CA ILE A 76 -13.57 -8.16 1.60
C ILE A 76 -14.50 -8.88 2.58
N CYS A 77 -15.72 -9.21 2.14
CA CYS A 77 -16.71 -9.87 3.00
C CYS A 77 -16.29 -11.29 3.32
N ASP A 78 -16.61 -11.73 4.54
CA ASP A 78 -16.38 -13.09 5.01
C ASP A 78 -17.22 -14.10 4.24
N ASP A 79 -16.78 -15.35 4.21
CA ASP A 79 -17.42 -16.41 3.43
C ASP A 79 -18.84 -16.72 3.88
N SER A 80 -19.15 -16.57 5.17
CA SER A 80 -20.50 -16.70 5.70
C SER A 80 -21.46 -15.67 5.09
N ILE A 81 -21.02 -14.41 5.03
CA ILE A 81 -21.78 -13.32 4.40
C ILE A 81 -21.86 -13.50 2.89
N PHE A 82 -20.77 -13.95 2.27
CA PHE A 82 -20.69 -14.15 0.83
C PHE A 82 -21.67 -15.20 0.33
N LYS A 83 -21.74 -16.35 1.00
CA LYS A 83 -22.60 -17.49 0.60
C LYS A 83 -24.11 -17.20 0.76
N ASN A 84 -24.46 -16.36 1.73
CA ASN A 84 -25.86 -16.10 2.07
C ASN A 84 -26.45 -14.87 1.36
N ARG A 85 -25.69 -14.24 0.45
CA ARG A 85 -26.18 -13.05 -0.23
C ARG A 85 -27.02 -13.37 -1.45
N GLN A 86 -28.19 -12.71 -1.53
CA GLN A 86 -29.10 -12.76 -2.66
C GLN A 86 -29.10 -11.47 -3.49
N ARG A 87 -28.59 -10.37 -2.94
CA ARG A 87 -28.51 -9.05 -3.61
C ARG A 87 -27.15 -8.40 -3.41
N PRO A 88 -26.67 -7.55 -4.36
CA PRO A 88 -25.41 -6.86 -4.22
C PRO A 88 -25.42 -5.93 -3.02
N CYS A 89 -24.28 -5.79 -2.35
CA CYS A 89 -24.13 -4.90 -1.21
C CYS A 89 -23.78 -3.47 -1.65
N ILE A 90 -23.78 -2.56 -0.68
CA ILE A 90 -23.42 -1.15 -0.90
C ILE A 90 -22.05 -0.99 -1.56
N LEU A 91 -21.08 -1.89 -1.30
CA LEU A 91 -19.75 -1.84 -1.92
C LEU A 91 -19.80 -1.99 -3.44
N TYR A 92 -20.76 -2.72 -3.98
CA TYR A 92 -20.99 -2.77 -5.41
C TYR A 92 -21.53 -1.44 -5.94
N GLN A 93 -22.53 -0.88 -5.26
CA GLN A 93 -23.15 0.38 -5.65
C GLN A 93 -22.13 1.53 -5.68
N ILE A 94 -21.25 1.60 -4.68
CA ILE A 94 -20.18 2.61 -4.61
C ILE A 94 -18.92 2.24 -5.42
N LYS A 95 -19.01 1.25 -6.33
CA LYS A 95 -17.92 0.83 -7.22
C LYS A 95 -16.63 0.41 -6.48
N ARG A 96 -16.78 -0.36 -5.39
CA ARG A 96 -15.66 -0.92 -4.61
C ARG A 96 -15.63 -2.44 -4.57
N CYS A 97 -16.60 -3.12 -5.20
CA CYS A 97 -16.65 -4.56 -5.33
C CYS A 97 -17.30 -4.92 -6.65
N SER A 98 -16.86 -6.00 -7.29
CA SER A 98 -17.44 -6.52 -8.53
C SER A 98 -18.67 -7.42 -8.32
N ALA A 99 -19.14 -7.58 -7.07
CA ALA A 99 -20.27 -8.40 -6.66
C ALA A 99 -20.24 -9.87 -7.15
N PRO A 100 -19.14 -10.61 -6.88
CA PRO A 100 -19.07 -12.03 -7.24
C PRO A 100 -20.08 -12.89 -6.49
N CYS A 101 -20.60 -12.42 -5.34
CA CYS A 101 -21.60 -13.12 -4.52
C CYS A 101 -22.95 -13.30 -5.22
N VAL A 102 -23.30 -12.45 -6.18
CA VAL A 102 -24.54 -12.51 -6.95
C VAL A 102 -24.31 -12.79 -8.45
N GLY A 103 -23.08 -13.20 -8.81
CA GLY A 103 -22.76 -13.61 -10.17
C GLY A 103 -22.58 -12.49 -11.19
N TYR A 104 -22.39 -11.24 -10.77
CA TYR A 104 -22.20 -10.10 -11.69
C TYR A 104 -20.82 -10.09 -12.36
N VAL A 105 -19.91 -10.93 -11.93
CA VAL A 105 -18.60 -11.15 -12.55
C VAL A 105 -18.34 -12.64 -12.67
N ASP A 106 -17.75 -13.07 -13.77
CA ASP A 106 -17.34 -14.46 -13.95
C ASP A 106 -16.01 -14.75 -13.22
N PRO A 107 -15.76 -16.03 -12.84
CA PRO A 107 -14.55 -16.38 -12.11
C PRO A 107 -13.25 -16.04 -12.84
N LYS A 108 -13.23 -16.15 -14.18
CA LYS A 108 -12.03 -15.84 -14.98
C LYS A 108 -11.70 -14.35 -14.93
N SER A 109 -12.69 -13.48 -15.10
CA SER A 109 -12.52 -12.03 -15.00
C SER A 109 -12.16 -11.59 -13.59
N TYR A 110 -12.76 -12.20 -12.56
CA TYR A 110 -12.40 -11.92 -11.18
C TYR A 110 -10.95 -12.32 -10.86
N ASN A 111 -10.49 -13.50 -11.31
CA ASN A 111 -9.11 -13.93 -11.13
C ASN A 111 -8.09 -13.03 -11.84
N LYS A 112 -8.45 -12.42 -12.98
CA LYS A 112 -7.62 -11.38 -13.60
C LYS A 112 -7.44 -10.17 -12.70
N LEU A 113 -8.51 -9.71 -12.04
CA LEU A 113 -8.44 -8.60 -11.08
C LEU A 113 -7.57 -8.95 -9.87
N VAL A 114 -7.69 -10.18 -9.35
CA VAL A 114 -6.85 -10.70 -8.26
C VAL A 114 -5.39 -10.71 -8.68
N HIS A 115 -5.07 -11.27 -9.86
CA HIS A 115 -3.70 -11.34 -10.37
C HIS A 115 -3.09 -9.94 -10.55
N SER A 116 -3.83 -9.02 -11.15
CA SER A 116 -3.40 -7.62 -11.30
C SER A 116 -3.16 -6.95 -9.94
N SER A 117 -3.96 -7.26 -8.92
CA SER A 117 -3.75 -6.72 -7.57
C SER A 117 -2.48 -7.27 -6.92
N ILE A 118 -2.17 -8.56 -7.11
CA ILE A 118 -0.94 -9.19 -6.63
C ILE A 118 0.29 -8.58 -7.31
N GLU A 119 0.26 -8.45 -8.64
CA GLU A 119 1.33 -7.81 -9.40
C GLU A 119 1.56 -6.35 -8.97
N PHE A 120 0.48 -5.61 -8.73
CA PHE A 120 0.55 -4.24 -8.25
C PHE A 120 1.26 -4.13 -6.90
N ILE A 121 0.84 -4.91 -5.90
CA ILE A 121 1.44 -4.88 -4.56
C ILE A 121 2.90 -5.38 -4.61
N SER A 122 3.22 -6.29 -5.55
CA SER A 122 4.59 -6.79 -5.78
C SER A 122 5.49 -5.78 -6.52
N GLY A 123 4.97 -4.58 -6.88
CA GLY A 123 5.76 -3.51 -7.49
C GLY A 123 5.74 -3.45 -9.02
N LYS A 124 5.03 -4.35 -9.71
CA LYS A 124 4.90 -4.34 -11.18
C LYS A 124 3.83 -3.38 -11.69
N THR A 125 3.86 -2.14 -11.22
CA THR A 125 2.77 -1.17 -11.43
C THR A 125 2.72 -0.56 -12.82
N ARG A 126 3.87 -0.44 -13.50
CA ARG A 126 3.96 0.26 -14.81
C ARG A 126 3.08 -0.38 -15.89
N ASN A 127 3.00 -1.71 -15.92
CA ASN A 127 2.19 -2.41 -16.92
C ASN A 127 0.70 -2.19 -16.69
N ILE A 128 0.27 -2.24 -15.43
CA ILE A 128 -1.13 -2.03 -15.04
C ILE A 128 -1.57 -0.59 -15.38
N GLN A 129 -0.73 0.41 -15.11
CA GLN A 129 -1.03 1.79 -15.48
C GLN A 129 -1.17 1.98 -16.99
N LYS A 130 -0.27 1.36 -17.79
CA LYS A 130 -0.35 1.40 -19.25
C LYS A 130 -1.64 0.76 -19.77
N ASP A 131 -2.05 -0.37 -19.20
CA ASP A 131 -3.28 -1.06 -19.63
C ASP A 131 -4.54 -0.27 -19.27
N LEU A 132 -4.58 0.31 -18.06
CA LEU A 132 -5.68 1.19 -17.65
C LEU A 132 -5.74 2.46 -18.49
N SER A 133 -4.59 3.05 -18.86
CA SER A 133 -4.53 4.21 -19.74
C SER A 133 -5.09 3.88 -21.12
N LYS A 134 -4.69 2.74 -21.72
CA LYS A 134 -5.24 2.29 -22.99
C LYS A 134 -6.76 2.09 -22.94
N GLN A 135 -7.27 1.46 -21.88
CA GLN A 135 -8.71 1.27 -21.71
C GLN A 135 -9.45 2.59 -21.53
N MET A 136 -8.85 3.55 -20.84
CA MET A 136 -9.41 4.91 -20.69
C MET A 136 -9.49 5.62 -22.05
N ASP A 137 -8.44 5.52 -22.85
CA ASP A 137 -8.40 6.14 -24.20
C ASP A 137 -9.44 5.50 -25.13
N ILE A 138 -9.64 4.18 -25.07
CA ILE A 138 -10.68 3.47 -25.85
C ILE A 138 -12.06 3.94 -25.40
N ALA A 139 -12.35 3.95 -24.09
CA ALA A 139 -13.63 4.40 -23.57
C ALA A 139 -13.92 5.87 -23.94
N SER A 140 -12.89 6.72 -23.95
CA SER A 140 -13.01 8.12 -24.38
C SER A 140 -13.36 8.23 -25.89
N LYS A 141 -12.76 7.40 -26.74
CA LYS A 141 -13.07 7.35 -28.19
C LYS A 141 -14.48 6.83 -28.46
N GLU A 142 -14.95 5.91 -27.63
CA GLU A 142 -16.32 5.36 -27.69
C GLU A 142 -17.36 6.32 -27.07
N LEU A 143 -16.94 7.51 -26.61
CA LEU A 143 -17.76 8.51 -25.91
C LEU A 143 -18.36 8.02 -24.58
N ASP A 144 -17.85 6.91 -24.02
CA ASP A 144 -18.21 6.41 -22.68
C ASP A 144 -17.41 7.17 -21.61
N TYR A 145 -17.80 8.42 -21.38
CA TYR A 145 -17.10 9.30 -20.46
C TYR A 145 -17.20 8.87 -18.99
N GLU A 146 -18.28 8.15 -18.62
CA GLU A 146 -18.41 7.63 -17.25
C GLU A 146 -17.37 6.54 -16.98
N LYS A 147 -17.21 5.62 -17.92
CA LYS A 147 -16.19 4.57 -17.83
C LYS A 147 -14.79 5.15 -17.89
N ALA A 148 -14.52 6.11 -18.75
CA ALA A 148 -13.26 6.82 -18.83
C ALA A 148 -12.92 7.55 -17.50
N ALA A 149 -13.90 8.20 -16.86
CA ALA A 149 -13.72 8.86 -15.57
C ALA A 149 -13.38 7.87 -14.45
N ILE A 150 -14.05 6.70 -14.41
CA ILE A 150 -13.73 5.62 -13.44
C ILE A 150 -12.29 5.14 -13.63
N LEU A 151 -11.87 4.92 -14.88
CA LEU A 151 -10.50 4.47 -15.19
C LEU A 151 -9.45 5.53 -14.82
N ARG A 152 -9.71 6.81 -15.10
CA ARG A 152 -8.86 7.93 -14.65
C ARG A 152 -8.70 7.96 -13.15
N ASP A 153 -9.79 7.81 -12.40
CA ASP A 153 -9.75 7.83 -10.94
C ASP A 153 -9.00 6.62 -10.36
N ARG A 154 -9.06 5.47 -11.03
CA ARG A 154 -8.22 4.30 -10.70
C ARG A 154 -6.73 4.59 -10.94
N ILE A 155 -6.37 5.21 -12.06
CA ILE A 155 -4.98 5.60 -12.36
C ILE A 155 -4.47 6.59 -11.32
N LYS A 156 -5.26 7.61 -10.93
CA LYS A 156 -4.90 8.54 -9.86
C LYS A 156 -4.65 7.82 -8.52
N ALA A 157 -5.51 6.88 -8.16
CA ALA A 157 -5.34 6.10 -6.94
C ALA A 157 -4.07 5.23 -6.97
N LEU A 158 -3.72 4.64 -8.13
CA LEU A 158 -2.46 3.90 -8.32
C LEU A 158 -1.24 4.80 -8.13
N THR A 159 -1.24 5.99 -8.72
CA THR A 159 -0.13 6.95 -8.59
C THR A 159 0.04 7.41 -7.13
N GLN A 160 -1.06 7.61 -6.40
CA GLN A 160 -1.02 7.99 -4.99
C GLN A 160 -0.40 6.90 -4.10
N ILE A 161 -0.65 5.62 -4.40
CA ILE A 161 0.00 4.51 -3.68
C ILE A 161 1.49 4.49 -4.00
N GLN A 162 1.88 4.64 -5.27
CA GLN A 162 3.29 4.63 -5.66
C GLN A 162 4.09 5.70 -4.92
N SER A 163 3.57 6.92 -4.81
CA SER A 163 4.24 7.99 -4.07
C SER A 163 4.39 7.69 -2.58
N SER A 164 3.48 6.90 -1.99
CA SER A 164 3.55 6.49 -0.58
C SER A 164 4.28 5.16 -0.35
N GLN A 165 4.42 4.31 -1.39
CA GLN A 165 5.13 3.02 -1.33
C GLN A 165 6.61 3.08 -1.75
N ASN A 166 7.14 4.23 -2.14
CA ASN A 166 8.58 4.41 -2.41
C ASN A 166 9.50 4.07 -1.22
N VAL A 167 8.91 3.51 -0.16
CA VAL A 167 9.58 3.11 1.08
C VAL A 167 10.16 1.69 1.02
N ASN A 168 9.72 0.82 0.08
CA ASN A 168 10.22 -0.55 -0.04
C ASN A 168 10.72 -0.85 -1.45
N ALA A 169 11.98 -0.52 -1.72
CA ALA A 169 12.64 -0.90 -2.95
C ALA A 169 12.94 -2.40 -2.96
N THR A 170 12.21 -3.17 -3.76
CA THR A 170 12.33 -4.63 -3.83
C THR A 170 13.67 -5.13 -4.40
N ASN A 171 14.43 -4.26 -5.08
CA ASN A 171 15.67 -4.62 -5.75
C ASN A 171 16.96 -4.17 -5.03
N LEU A 172 16.85 -3.41 -3.94
CA LEU A 172 18.02 -2.94 -3.19
C LEU A 172 18.14 -3.75 -1.90
N SER A 173 19.18 -4.54 -1.78
CA SER A 173 19.51 -5.26 -0.55
C SER A 173 19.98 -4.28 0.54
N GLU A 174 20.82 -3.32 0.15
CA GLU A 174 21.35 -2.25 1.00
C GLU A 174 21.53 -0.98 0.18
N ALA A 175 21.00 0.13 0.66
CA ALA A 175 21.18 1.44 0.05
C ALA A 175 20.88 2.57 1.04
N ASP A 176 21.59 3.67 0.91
CA ASP A 176 21.26 4.93 1.56
C ASP A 176 20.80 5.91 0.48
N VAL A 177 19.54 6.35 0.60
CA VAL A 177 18.95 7.30 -0.35
C VAL A 177 18.98 8.68 0.26
N ILE A 178 19.69 9.60 -0.37
CA ILE A 178 19.88 10.98 0.09
C ILE A 178 19.09 11.90 -0.83
N ALA A 179 18.20 12.70 -0.28
CA ALA A 179 17.50 13.77 -0.97
C ALA A 179 17.85 15.11 -0.33
N ALA A 180 18.18 16.10 -1.16
CA ALA A 180 18.45 17.46 -0.73
C ALA A 180 17.48 18.42 -1.41
N TYR A 181 16.92 19.35 -0.64
CA TYR A 181 16.04 20.40 -1.11
C TYR A 181 16.46 21.74 -0.49
N LYS A 182 16.53 22.78 -1.30
CA LYS A 182 16.86 24.13 -0.85
C LYS A 182 15.81 25.11 -1.34
N GLU A 183 15.24 25.90 -0.41
CA GLU A 183 14.28 26.94 -0.71
C GLU A 183 14.44 28.10 0.25
N SER A 184 14.42 29.33 -0.28
CA SER A 184 14.45 30.58 0.52
C SER A 184 15.56 30.63 1.58
N GLY A 185 16.78 30.17 1.23
CA GLY A 185 17.94 30.17 2.14
C GLY A 185 17.93 29.06 3.21
N LYS A 186 16.95 28.17 3.19
CA LYS A 186 16.88 26.99 4.06
C LYS A 186 17.19 25.74 3.25
N SER A 187 18.04 24.86 3.79
CA SER A 187 18.36 23.58 3.18
C SER A 187 17.85 22.46 4.06
N CYS A 188 17.25 21.44 3.44
CA CYS A 188 16.86 20.19 4.09
C CYS A 188 17.51 19.04 3.35
N ILE A 189 18.27 18.23 4.07
CA ILE A 189 18.81 16.96 3.58
C ILE A 189 18.11 15.85 4.34
N GLN A 190 17.54 14.89 3.61
CA GLN A 190 16.91 13.73 4.20
C GLN A 190 17.60 12.46 3.72
N VAL A 191 17.98 11.61 4.64
CA VAL A 191 18.66 10.33 4.39
C VAL A 191 17.72 9.21 4.81
N PHE A 192 17.48 8.25 3.90
CA PHE A 192 16.72 7.04 4.16
C PHE A 192 17.68 5.85 4.13
N PHE A 193 17.64 5.04 5.18
CA PHE A 193 18.49 3.86 5.30
C PHE A 193 17.72 2.61 4.90
N PHE A 194 18.13 1.95 3.84
CA PHE A 194 17.57 0.67 3.40
C PHE A 194 18.56 -0.45 3.73
N ARG A 195 18.11 -1.46 4.49
CA ARG A 195 18.88 -2.66 4.82
C ARG A 195 17.96 -3.88 4.70
N SER A 196 18.46 -4.95 4.11
CA SER A 196 17.69 -6.20 3.90
C SER A 196 16.35 -5.96 3.21
N LYS A 197 16.32 -5.10 2.18
CA LYS A 197 15.12 -4.69 1.43
C LYS A 197 14.05 -3.97 2.26
N GLN A 198 14.39 -3.47 3.43
CA GLN A 198 13.48 -2.74 4.31
C GLN A 198 14.03 -1.36 4.65
N ASN A 199 13.13 -0.38 4.77
CA ASN A 199 13.50 0.93 5.30
C ASN A 199 13.70 0.83 6.82
N TRP A 200 14.93 1.01 7.27
CA TRP A 200 15.30 0.97 8.69
C TRP A 200 15.04 2.29 9.40
N GLY A 201 14.80 3.36 8.66
CA GLY A 201 14.53 4.67 9.21
C GLY A 201 14.98 5.79 8.29
N ASN A 202 14.79 7.01 8.73
CA ASN A 202 15.28 8.19 8.06
C ASN A 202 15.84 9.19 9.07
N GLN A 203 16.74 10.05 8.61
CA GLN A 203 17.27 11.17 9.37
C GLN A 203 17.18 12.43 8.52
N SER A 204 16.68 13.51 9.10
CA SER A 204 16.58 14.81 8.45
C SER A 204 17.55 15.81 9.06
N PHE A 205 18.32 16.46 8.21
CA PHE A 205 19.22 17.55 8.58
C PHE A 205 18.66 18.83 7.98
N ARG A 206 18.44 19.84 8.81
CA ARG A 206 17.98 21.17 8.38
C ARG A 206 19.04 22.17 8.74
N SER A 207 19.47 22.99 7.77
CA SER A 207 20.32 24.14 8.01
C SER A 207 19.57 25.40 7.65
N GLU A 208 19.62 26.40 8.54
CA GLU A 208 19.25 27.76 8.23
C GLU A 208 20.55 28.51 7.93
N GLU A 209 20.65 29.19 6.80
CA GLU A 209 21.76 30.14 6.56
C GLU A 209 21.59 31.28 7.55
N ARG A 210 22.25 31.20 8.70
CA ARG A 210 22.49 32.40 9.52
C ARG A 210 23.46 33.30 8.74
N ARG A 211 22.95 34.45 8.36
CA ARG A 211 23.81 35.52 7.91
C ARG A 211 24.81 35.85 9.02
N VAL A 212 26.10 35.68 8.70
CA VAL A 212 27.32 36.21 9.36
C VAL A 212 27.69 35.63 10.75
N GLY A 213 28.76 34.84 10.73
CA GLY A 213 29.79 34.82 11.77
C GLY A 213 29.47 34.13 13.07
N LYS A 214 29.72 32.84 13.12
CA LYS A 214 30.49 32.19 14.17
C LYS A 214 30.55 30.67 13.92
N GLU A 215 31.72 30.17 14.11
CA GLU A 215 32.25 28.85 13.86
C GLU A 215 31.33 27.68 14.20
N CYS A 216 31.14 26.80 13.24
CA CYS A 216 30.67 25.43 13.49
C CYS A 216 31.70 24.66 14.29
N ARG A 217 31.52 24.54 15.60
CA ARG A 217 32.14 23.46 16.36
C ARG A 217 31.33 22.20 16.14
N SER A 218 31.87 21.33 15.33
CA SER A 218 31.45 19.94 15.21
C SER A 218 31.58 19.23 16.55
N ARG A 219 30.48 18.65 17.04
CA ARG A 219 30.56 17.52 17.99
C ARG A 219 30.05 16.30 17.26
N TRP A 220 31.00 15.40 17.10
CA TRP A 220 30.78 14.01 16.69
C TRP A 220 30.13 13.23 17.82
#